data_6e339e0ae221c354dc34debe7e70823d
#
_entry.id   6e339e0ae221c354dc34debe7e70823d
#
_cell.length_a   1.000
_cell.length_b   1.000
_cell.length_c   1.000
_cell.angle_alpha   90.00
_cell.angle_beta   90.00
_cell.angle_gamma   90.00
#
_symmetry.space_group_name_H-M   'P 1'
#
loop_
_entity.id
_entity.type
_entity.pdbx_description
1 polymer ?
#
loop_
_entity_poly.entity_id
_entity_poly.type
_entity_poly.pdbx_seq_one_letter_code
_entity_poly.pdbx_strand_id
1 'polypeptide(L)'
;MKGDNMTEVNDPSLWWKQAVVYQVYPRSFQDTTGSGLGDINGITGRIPYLRQLGVDAIWLSPFYPSELADGGYDVADYRDVDPKLGSMDDFDRLAAAAHAADIKVVVDIVPNHTADKHVFFQEALAAEPGSPARDRYIFRDGRGEHGELPPNDWQSFFGGPAWARG
;
A
#
# COMPACT_ATOMS: atom_id res chain seq x y z
N MET A 1 34.86 -17.53 -27.31
CA MET A 1 34.40 -18.35 -26.21
C MET A 1 33.59 -17.47 -25.28
N LYS A 2 32.29 -17.53 -25.36
CA LYS A 2 31.35 -16.91 -24.36
C LYS A 2 30.69 -18.09 -23.68
N GLY A 3 31.24 -18.46 -22.54
CA GLY A 3 30.65 -19.40 -21.62
C GLY A 3 30.21 -18.63 -20.38
N ASP A 4 29.16 -19.12 -19.76
CA ASP A 4 28.69 -18.81 -18.41
C ASP A 4 27.69 -17.66 -18.24
N ASN A 5 26.53 -17.81 -18.89
CA ASN A 5 25.32 -17.09 -18.47
C ASN A 5 24.25 -18.04 -17.89
N MET A 6 24.59 -19.30 -17.65
CA MET A 6 23.62 -20.29 -17.12
C MET A 6 23.65 -20.48 -15.60
N THR A 7 24.67 -19.94 -14.90
CA THR A 7 24.80 -20.05 -13.43
C THR A 7 23.96 -19.01 -12.67
N GLU A 8 23.64 -17.85 -13.29
CA GLU A 8 22.80 -16.84 -12.64
C GLU A 8 21.31 -17.23 -12.55
N VAL A 9 20.85 -18.13 -13.44
CA VAL A 9 19.42 -18.50 -13.54
C VAL A 9 18.94 -19.33 -12.35
N ASN A 10 19.83 -19.99 -11.61
CA ASN A 10 19.51 -20.88 -10.50
C ASN A 10 20.00 -20.37 -9.13
N ASP A 11 20.34 -19.10 -9.01
CA ASP A 11 20.67 -18.50 -7.72
C ASP A 11 19.38 -18.27 -6.90
N PRO A 12 19.18 -18.99 -5.76
CA PRO A 12 17.98 -18.81 -4.94
C PRO A 12 17.76 -17.39 -4.43
N SER A 13 18.83 -16.58 -4.36
CA SER A 13 18.72 -15.16 -3.99
C SER A 13 18.05 -14.29 -5.05
N LEU A 14 17.97 -14.79 -6.30
CA LEU A 14 17.40 -14.13 -7.45
C LEU A 14 16.05 -14.75 -7.89
N TRP A 15 15.36 -15.43 -6.98
CA TRP A 15 14.09 -16.12 -7.24
C TRP A 15 13.08 -15.24 -8.00
N TRP A 16 13.05 -13.95 -7.69
CA TRP A 16 12.13 -12.97 -8.25
C TRP A 16 12.32 -12.71 -9.75
N LYS A 17 13.49 -13.06 -10.33
CA LYS A 17 13.75 -12.88 -11.77
C LYS A 17 12.92 -13.82 -12.65
N GLN A 18 12.44 -14.93 -12.11
CA GLN A 18 11.66 -15.95 -12.83
C GLN A 18 10.29 -16.19 -12.21
N ALA A 19 10.00 -15.52 -11.09
CA ALA A 19 8.78 -15.73 -10.34
C ALA A 19 7.54 -15.26 -11.11
N VAL A 20 6.48 -16.05 -11.03
CA VAL A 20 5.14 -15.63 -11.36
C VAL A 20 4.52 -14.97 -10.12
N VAL A 21 4.33 -13.67 -10.20
CA VAL A 21 3.73 -12.88 -9.11
C VAL A 21 2.28 -12.59 -9.45
N TYR A 22 1.35 -13.00 -8.57
CA TYR A 22 -0.07 -12.76 -8.72
C TYR A 22 -0.49 -11.59 -7.84
N GLN A 23 -0.95 -10.49 -8.46
CA GLN A 23 -1.47 -9.36 -7.70
C GLN A 23 -2.86 -9.67 -7.14
N VAL A 24 -3.03 -9.45 -5.85
CA VAL A 24 -4.29 -9.55 -5.13
C VAL A 24 -4.71 -8.17 -4.68
N TYR A 25 -5.88 -7.72 -5.11
CA TYR A 25 -6.54 -6.53 -4.56
C TYR A 25 -7.51 -7.00 -3.45
N PRO A 26 -7.15 -6.86 -2.17
CA PRO A 26 -7.87 -7.51 -1.06
C PRO A 26 -9.36 -7.22 -1.06
N ARG A 27 -9.75 -5.98 -1.34
CA ARG A 27 -11.14 -5.50 -1.30
C ARG A 27 -12.09 -6.14 -2.32
N SER A 28 -11.56 -6.75 -3.39
CA SER A 28 -12.39 -7.32 -4.46
C SER A 28 -12.09 -8.80 -4.75
N PHE A 29 -11.12 -9.40 -4.05
CA PHE A 29 -10.67 -10.73 -4.38
C PHE A 29 -11.63 -11.83 -3.92
N GLN A 30 -11.99 -11.84 -2.63
CA GLN A 30 -12.93 -12.81 -2.06
C GLN A 30 -13.51 -12.24 -0.77
N ASP A 31 -14.85 -12.16 -0.71
CA ASP A 31 -15.62 -11.79 0.48
C ASP A 31 -16.01 -13.06 1.24
N THR A 32 -15.68 -13.16 2.52
CA THR A 32 -16.08 -14.27 3.40
C THR A 32 -17.20 -13.87 4.38
N THR A 33 -17.51 -12.60 4.48
CA THR A 33 -18.45 -12.02 5.45
C THR A 33 -19.82 -11.69 4.85
N GLY A 34 -19.92 -11.60 3.52
CA GLY A 34 -21.12 -11.13 2.82
C GLY A 34 -21.31 -9.61 2.88
N SER A 35 -20.24 -8.87 3.19
CA SER A 35 -20.26 -7.40 3.29
C SER A 35 -20.25 -6.69 1.95
N GLY A 36 -19.93 -7.40 0.88
CA GLY A 36 -19.65 -6.84 -0.45
C GLY A 36 -18.20 -6.39 -0.63
N LEU A 37 -17.36 -6.50 0.40
CA LEU A 37 -15.92 -6.27 0.34
C LEU A 37 -15.18 -7.59 0.51
N GLY A 38 -14.12 -7.79 -0.28
CA GLY A 38 -13.16 -8.86 -0.04
C GLY A 38 -12.41 -8.65 1.28
N ASP A 39 -11.83 -9.72 1.80
CA ASP A 39 -11.14 -9.70 3.09
C ASP A 39 -9.90 -10.61 3.09
N ILE A 40 -9.05 -10.46 4.12
CA ILE A 40 -7.80 -11.22 4.28
C ILE A 40 -8.09 -12.73 4.42
N ASN A 41 -9.16 -13.11 5.12
CA ASN A 41 -9.53 -14.51 5.27
C ASN A 41 -9.97 -15.13 3.94
N GLY A 42 -10.59 -14.35 3.05
CA GLY A 42 -10.91 -14.75 1.69
C GLY A 42 -9.65 -15.06 0.89
N ILE A 43 -8.60 -14.26 1.01
CA ILE A 43 -7.31 -14.55 0.37
C ILE A 43 -6.72 -15.84 0.94
N THR A 44 -6.73 -16.00 2.27
CA THR A 44 -6.24 -17.20 2.96
C THR A 44 -6.93 -18.46 2.43
N GLY A 45 -8.26 -18.42 2.29
CA GLY A 45 -9.04 -19.53 1.75
C GLY A 45 -8.72 -19.89 0.28
N ARG A 46 -8.11 -18.96 -0.48
CA ARG A 46 -7.73 -19.15 -1.87
C ARG A 46 -6.26 -19.57 -2.09
N ILE A 47 -5.46 -19.69 -1.03
CA ILE A 47 -4.08 -20.18 -1.15
C ILE A 47 -3.97 -21.51 -1.87
N PRO A 48 -4.82 -22.53 -1.63
CA PRO A 48 -4.77 -23.79 -2.41
C PRO A 48 -5.00 -23.58 -3.91
N TYR A 49 -5.91 -22.70 -4.30
CA TYR A 49 -6.13 -22.34 -5.70
C TYR A 49 -4.90 -21.66 -6.32
N LEU A 50 -4.30 -20.69 -5.63
CA LEU A 50 -3.11 -19.98 -6.09
C LEU A 50 -1.92 -20.93 -6.23
N ARG A 51 -1.77 -21.88 -5.31
CA ARG A 51 -0.76 -22.96 -5.42
C ARG A 51 -1.01 -23.84 -6.65
N GLN A 52 -2.25 -24.25 -6.91
CA GLN A 52 -2.61 -25.03 -8.09
C GLN A 52 -2.38 -24.25 -9.38
N LEU A 53 -2.58 -22.94 -9.38
CA LEU A 53 -2.31 -22.06 -10.52
C LEU A 53 -0.81 -21.95 -10.81
N GLY A 54 0.06 -22.31 -9.85
CA GLY A 54 1.51 -22.33 -10.03
C GLY A 54 2.17 -20.95 -9.83
N VAL A 55 1.61 -20.07 -8.99
CA VAL A 55 2.23 -18.80 -8.67
C VAL A 55 3.32 -18.98 -7.60
N ASP A 56 4.39 -18.20 -7.70
CA ASP A 56 5.53 -18.21 -6.78
C ASP A 56 5.38 -17.20 -5.66
N ALA A 57 4.61 -16.14 -5.92
CA ALA A 57 4.35 -15.09 -4.94
C ALA A 57 2.97 -14.46 -5.15
N ILE A 58 2.38 -13.97 -4.07
CA ILE A 58 1.25 -13.04 -4.11
C ILE A 58 1.74 -11.64 -3.76
N TRP A 59 1.25 -10.64 -4.48
CA TRP A 59 1.45 -9.23 -4.19
C TRP A 59 0.12 -8.62 -3.74
N LEU A 60 0.07 -8.21 -2.48
CA LEU A 60 -1.11 -7.58 -1.90
C LEU A 60 -1.06 -6.06 -2.16
N SER A 61 -2.05 -5.53 -2.87
CA SER A 61 -2.30 -4.08 -2.90
C SER A 61 -2.61 -3.58 -1.48
N PRO A 62 -2.49 -2.28 -1.19
CA PRO A 62 -2.57 -1.77 0.18
C PRO A 62 -3.82 -2.24 0.92
N PHE A 63 -3.61 -2.76 2.12
CA PHE A 63 -4.64 -3.26 3.04
C PHE A 63 -4.61 -2.55 4.40
N TYR A 64 -3.85 -1.48 4.50
CA TYR A 64 -3.72 -0.63 5.67
C TYR A 64 -4.99 0.18 5.94
N PRO A 65 -5.23 0.66 7.18
CA PRO A 65 -6.28 1.63 7.46
C PRO A 65 -6.26 2.82 6.50
N SER A 66 -7.40 3.08 5.86
CA SER A 66 -7.55 4.09 4.82
C SER A 66 -9.00 4.56 4.73
N GLU A 67 -9.22 5.84 4.44
CA GLU A 67 -10.55 6.39 4.12
C GLU A 67 -10.98 6.06 2.66
N LEU A 68 -10.08 5.43 1.90
CA LEU A 68 -10.30 4.99 0.52
C LEU A 68 -10.47 6.12 -0.49
N ALA A 69 -9.90 7.28 -0.19
CA ALA A 69 -9.86 8.41 -1.11
C ALA A 69 -9.03 8.09 -2.36
N ASP A 70 -8.04 7.20 -2.23
CA ASP A 70 -7.18 6.70 -3.32
C ASP A 70 -7.12 5.17 -3.33
N GLY A 71 -8.27 4.51 -3.16
CA GLY A 71 -8.35 3.05 -3.29
C GLY A 71 -7.53 2.23 -2.29
N GLY A 72 -7.07 2.86 -1.20
CA GLY A 72 -6.21 2.26 -0.17
C GLY A 72 -4.78 2.79 -0.18
N TYR A 73 -4.40 3.56 -1.20
CA TYR A 73 -3.08 4.21 -1.26
C TYR A 73 -2.98 5.47 -0.36
N ASP A 74 -4.10 5.98 0.12
CA ASP A 74 -4.21 7.00 1.16
C ASP A 74 -4.06 6.36 2.55
N VAL A 75 -2.83 5.98 2.92
CA VAL A 75 -2.54 5.20 4.12
C VAL A 75 -2.62 6.08 5.37
N ALA A 76 -3.50 5.70 6.31
CA ALA A 76 -3.66 6.37 7.60
C ALA A 76 -2.82 5.75 8.72
N ASP A 77 -2.50 4.45 8.63
CA ASP A 77 -1.58 3.75 9.54
C ASP A 77 -0.87 2.61 8.81
N TYR A 78 0.47 2.63 8.79
CA TYR A 78 1.29 1.59 8.16
C TYR A 78 1.51 0.35 9.02
N ARG A 79 0.98 0.32 10.24
CA ARG A 79 1.28 -0.71 11.25
C ARG A 79 0.11 -1.63 11.52
N ASP A 80 -1.00 -1.44 10.82
CA ASP A 80 -2.21 -2.20 11.07
C ASP A 80 -2.89 -2.61 9.76
N VAL A 81 -3.83 -3.53 9.85
CA VAL A 81 -4.75 -3.94 8.80
C VAL A 81 -6.04 -3.12 8.93
N ASP A 82 -6.59 -2.65 7.81
CA ASP A 82 -7.91 -1.99 7.82
C ASP A 82 -8.95 -2.94 8.43
N PRO A 83 -9.64 -2.52 9.51
CA PRO A 83 -10.65 -3.35 10.16
C PRO A 83 -11.77 -3.86 9.23
N LYS A 84 -11.99 -3.20 8.12
CA LYS A 84 -12.94 -3.64 7.08
C LYS A 84 -12.45 -4.87 6.30
N LEU A 85 -11.13 -5.10 6.28
CA LEU A 85 -10.49 -6.20 5.55
C LEU A 85 -10.06 -7.35 6.46
N GLY A 86 -9.92 -7.10 7.76
CA GLY A 86 -9.48 -8.09 8.74
C GLY A 86 -8.69 -7.50 9.89
N SER A 87 -7.79 -8.29 10.44
CA SER A 87 -6.92 -7.93 11.56
C SER A 87 -5.47 -8.34 11.27
N MET A 88 -4.52 -7.92 12.12
CA MET A 88 -3.13 -8.40 12.07
C MET A 88 -3.05 -9.92 12.23
N ASP A 89 -3.87 -10.51 13.12
CA ASP A 89 -3.94 -11.98 13.28
C ASP A 89 -4.41 -12.67 11.99
N ASP A 90 -5.31 -12.05 11.21
CA ASP A 90 -5.74 -12.57 9.91
C ASP A 90 -4.60 -12.51 8.90
N PHE A 91 -3.82 -11.43 8.91
CA PHE A 91 -2.65 -11.30 8.05
C PHE A 91 -1.56 -12.32 8.40
N ASP A 92 -1.29 -12.55 9.70
CA ASP A 92 -0.33 -13.56 10.16
C ASP A 92 -0.76 -14.96 9.70
N ARG A 93 -2.06 -15.28 9.78
CA ARG A 93 -2.60 -16.55 9.25
C ARG A 93 -2.44 -16.66 7.72
N LEU A 94 -2.68 -15.60 6.99
CA LEU A 94 -2.46 -15.55 5.55
C LEU A 94 -0.98 -15.82 5.21
N ALA A 95 -0.06 -15.12 5.87
CA ALA A 95 1.37 -15.26 5.65
C ALA A 95 1.82 -16.70 5.95
N ALA A 96 1.38 -17.28 7.07
CA ALA A 96 1.68 -18.66 7.44
C ALA A 96 1.13 -19.67 6.41
N ALA A 97 -0.11 -19.49 5.93
CA ALA A 97 -0.72 -20.36 4.92
C ALA A 97 -0.01 -20.27 3.57
N ALA A 98 0.36 -19.06 3.13
CA ALA A 98 1.11 -18.84 1.90
C ALA A 98 2.49 -19.50 1.97
N HIS A 99 3.25 -19.28 3.05
CA HIS A 99 4.56 -19.89 3.25
C HIS A 99 4.50 -21.42 3.32
N ALA A 100 3.47 -21.98 3.98
CA ALA A 100 3.25 -23.44 4.01
C ALA A 100 2.97 -24.02 2.63
N ALA A 101 2.44 -23.22 1.71
CA ALA A 101 2.21 -23.56 0.31
C ALA A 101 3.39 -23.20 -0.61
N ASP A 102 4.53 -22.77 -0.07
CA ASP A 102 5.71 -22.29 -0.79
C ASP A 102 5.40 -21.08 -1.70
N ILE A 103 4.50 -20.22 -1.27
CA ILE A 103 4.14 -18.95 -1.91
C ILE A 103 4.69 -17.80 -1.06
N LYS A 104 5.45 -16.90 -1.68
CA LYS A 104 5.96 -15.71 -1.02
C LYS A 104 4.88 -14.63 -0.96
N VAL A 105 4.94 -13.80 0.08
CA VAL A 105 4.04 -12.64 0.25
C VAL A 105 4.83 -11.36 0.04
N VAL A 106 4.37 -10.55 -0.89
CA VAL A 106 4.88 -9.20 -1.18
C VAL A 106 3.77 -8.23 -0.80
N VAL A 107 4.10 -7.23 0.01
CA VAL A 107 3.16 -6.19 0.42
C VAL A 107 3.52 -4.87 -0.26
N ASP A 108 2.50 -4.12 -0.61
CA ASP A 108 2.68 -2.77 -1.14
C ASP A 108 3.11 -1.82 -0.03
N ILE A 109 3.97 -0.87 -0.34
CA ILE A 109 4.36 0.19 0.57
C ILE A 109 4.24 1.55 -0.15
N VAL A 110 3.68 2.53 0.52
CA VAL A 110 3.44 3.88 -0.02
C VAL A 110 4.30 4.90 0.73
N PRO A 111 5.60 5.03 0.42
CA PRO A 111 6.50 5.92 1.17
C PRO A 111 6.43 7.39 0.71
N ASN A 112 5.76 7.67 -0.41
CA ASN A 112 5.73 9.00 -1.03
C ASN A 112 4.84 10.00 -0.28
N HIS A 113 3.74 9.52 0.28
CA HIS A 113 2.72 10.36 0.93
C HIS A 113 2.00 9.56 2.03
N THR A 114 1.18 10.24 2.79
CA THR A 114 0.25 9.65 3.76
C THR A 114 -1.16 10.17 3.51
N ALA A 115 -2.16 9.53 4.12
CA ALA A 115 -3.49 10.12 4.23
C ALA A 115 -3.45 11.39 5.09
N ASP A 116 -4.45 12.23 4.93
CA ASP A 116 -4.67 13.40 5.80
C ASP A 116 -4.97 12.98 7.26
N LYS A 117 -5.49 11.77 7.46
CA LYS A 117 -5.75 11.18 8.80
C LYS A 117 -4.52 10.57 9.46
N HIS A 118 -3.41 10.42 8.75
CA HIS A 118 -2.19 9.86 9.33
C HIS A 118 -1.68 10.73 10.46
N VAL A 119 -1.24 10.10 11.55
CA VAL A 119 -0.77 10.81 12.76
C VAL A 119 0.32 11.83 12.45
N PHE A 120 1.25 11.52 11.54
CA PHE A 120 2.32 12.46 11.15
C PHE A 120 1.79 13.72 10.48
N PHE A 121 0.74 13.62 9.68
CA PHE A 121 0.14 14.79 9.04
C PHE A 121 -0.64 15.62 10.05
N GLN A 122 -1.39 14.99 10.95
CA GLN A 122 -2.11 15.68 12.02
C GLN A 122 -1.15 16.40 12.97
N GLU A 123 -0.04 15.75 13.35
CA GLU A 123 1.03 16.41 14.13
C GLU A 123 1.63 17.59 13.38
N ALA A 124 1.87 17.47 12.08
CA ALA A 124 2.44 18.54 11.25
C ALA A 124 1.48 19.74 11.13
N LEU A 125 0.17 19.49 11.03
CA LEU A 125 -0.84 20.57 11.02
C LEU A 125 -0.88 21.36 12.33
N ALA A 126 -0.73 20.66 13.46
CA ALA A 126 -0.76 21.27 14.79
C ALA A 126 0.57 21.93 15.21
N ALA A 127 1.65 21.68 14.46
CA ALA A 127 3.00 22.11 14.84
C ALA A 127 3.35 23.48 14.26
N GLU A 128 4.20 24.23 14.99
CA GLU A 128 4.73 25.53 14.56
C GLU A 128 5.63 25.39 13.32
N PRO A 129 5.65 26.41 12.43
CA PRO A 129 6.56 26.47 11.30
C PRO A 129 8.04 26.28 11.72
N GLY A 130 8.79 25.47 10.95
CA GLY A 130 10.19 25.14 11.22
C GLY A 130 10.41 24.07 12.30
N SER A 131 9.35 23.49 12.84
CA SER A 131 9.47 22.34 13.74
C SER A 131 9.70 21.04 12.96
N PRO A 132 10.39 20.03 13.55
CA PRO A 132 10.62 18.73 12.88
C PRO A 132 9.34 18.02 12.47
N ALA A 133 8.23 18.21 13.17
CA ALA A 133 6.94 17.63 12.81
C ALA A 133 6.36 18.31 11.56
N ARG A 134 6.42 19.64 11.50
CA ARG A 134 5.95 20.43 10.36
C ARG A 134 6.76 20.15 9.10
N ASP A 135 8.08 19.98 9.26
CA ASP A 135 9.02 19.75 8.15
C ASP A 135 8.92 18.37 7.48
N ARG A 136 8.08 17.47 8.02
CA ARG A 136 7.75 16.18 7.34
C ARG A 136 6.95 16.39 6.06
N TYR A 137 6.26 17.53 5.92
CA TYR A 137 5.40 17.84 4.78
C TYR A 137 5.73 19.21 4.20
N ILE A 138 5.31 19.43 2.97
CA ILE A 138 5.57 20.68 2.27
C ILE A 138 4.40 21.63 2.50
N PHE A 139 4.65 22.70 3.22
CA PHE A 139 3.74 23.83 3.42
C PHE A 139 4.26 25.05 2.66
N ARG A 140 3.37 25.82 2.07
CA ARG A 140 3.68 27.05 1.34
C ARG A 140 2.55 28.05 1.53
N ASP A 141 2.93 29.31 1.64
CA ASP A 141 1.95 30.39 1.66
C ASP A 141 1.25 30.50 0.31
N GLY A 142 -0.05 30.77 0.34
CA GLY A 142 -0.82 31.06 -0.86
C GLY A 142 -0.42 32.39 -1.49
N ARG A 143 -0.78 32.59 -2.75
CA ARG A 143 -0.67 33.87 -3.45
C ARG A 143 -1.96 34.68 -3.27
N GLY A 144 -1.89 35.97 -3.63
CA GLY A 144 -2.96 36.92 -3.43
C GLY A 144 -2.78 37.72 -2.15
N GLU A 145 -3.61 38.75 -1.96
CA GLU A 145 -3.49 39.66 -0.81
C GLU A 145 -3.76 38.96 0.53
N HIS A 146 -4.61 37.90 0.49
CA HIS A 146 -5.01 37.12 1.66
C HIS A 146 -4.64 35.63 1.54
N GLY A 147 -3.72 35.27 0.64
CA GLY A 147 -3.32 33.89 0.42
C GLY A 147 -4.45 33.01 -0.21
N GLU A 148 -5.39 33.63 -0.90
CA GLU A 148 -6.59 32.97 -1.44
C GLU A 148 -6.30 32.12 -2.69
N LEU A 149 -5.15 32.30 -3.32
CA LEU A 149 -4.74 31.54 -4.50
C LEU A 149 -3.68 30.48 -4.11
N PRO A 150 -3.65 29.32 -4.80
CA PRO A 150 -2.60 28.33 -4.58
C PRO A 150 -1.20 28.92 -4.77
N PRO A 151 -0.16 28.36 -4.10
CA PRO A 151 1.24 28.80 -4.25
C PRO A 151 1.75 28.81 -5.70
N ASN A 152 1.27 27.88 -6.51
CA ASN A 152 1.54 27.77 -7.95
C ASN A 152 0.34 27.15 -8.67
N ASP A 153 0.49 26.86 -9.96
CA ASP A 153 -0.55 26.33 -10.85
C ASP A 153 -0.49 24.80 -11.03
N TRP A 154 0.23 24.08 -10.18
CA TRP A 154 0.30 22.62 -10.23
C TRP A 154 -1.08 21.99 -10.07
N GLN A 155 -1.33 20.99 -10.92
CA GLN A 155 -2.57 20.24 -10.92
C GLN A 155 -2.41 18.92 -10.19
N SER A 156 -3.46 18.50 -9.48
CA SER A 156 -3.56 17.18 -8.88
C SER A 156 -3.88 16.13 -9.93
N PHE A 157 -3.38 14.91 -9.76
CA PHE A 157 -3.82 13.74 -10.54
C PHE A 157 -5.33 13.46 -10.39
N PHE A 158 -5.93 13.89 -9.29
CA PHE A 158 -7.34 13.72 -9.00
C PHE A 158 -8.21 14.89 -9.51
N GLY A 159 -7.60 15.82 -10.23
CA GLY A 159 -8.24 17.05 -10.70
C GLY A 159 -8.14 18.21 -9.70
N GLY A 160 -8.24 19.43 -10.20
CA GLY A 160 -8.10 20.64 -9.41
C GLY A 160 -6.65 20.94 -9.01
N PRO A 161 -6.43 21.93 -8.12
CA PRO A 161 -5.10 22.31 -7.66
C PRO A 161 -4.42 21.19 -6.87
N ALA A 162 -3.08 21.06 -6.99
CA ALA A 162 -2.30 20.14 -6.18
C ALA A 162 -2.19 20.56 -4.70
N TRP A 163 -2.54 21.80 -4.39
CA TRP A 163 -2.46 22.38 -3.04
C TRP A 163 -3.84 22.40 -2.39
N ALA A 164 -3.94 21.84 -1.19
CA ALA A 164 -5.11 22.01 -0.33
C ALA A 164 -4.91 23.21 0.60
N ARG A 165 -5.98 23.92 0.92
CA ARG A 165 -5.99 24.91 2.00
C ARG A 165 -6.04 24.19 3.34
N GLY A 166 -5.18 24.60 4.26
CA GLY A 166 -5.22 24.20 5.67
C GLY A 166 -6.18 25.05 6.47
#